data_c0feb69c93bf8641f0f31d04140c1193
#
_entry.id   c0feb69c93bf8641f0f31d04140c1193
#
_cell.length_a   1.000
_cell.length_b   1.000
_cell.length_c   1.000
_cell.angle_alpha   90.00
_cell.angle_beta   90.00
_cell.angle_gamma   90.00
#
_symmetry.space_group_name_H-M   'P 1'
#
loop_
_entity.id
_entity.type
_entity.pdbx_description
1 polymer ?
#
loop_
_entity_poly.entity_id
_entity_poly.type
_entity_poly.pdbx_seq_one_letter_code
_entity_poly.pdbx_strand_id
1 'polypeptide(L)'
;QMLRYFIHKVNQGRFAFLRRPRVLIGIPSGVTEVEKRAVIEAAMNAGARQAFLIDEPMAAAIGARLPVTESIGNMVIDIGGGTTEIAVISLGGVVVSRSLRIAGDEMNEDIVRYCRDEFNILVGERTAEDVKIAIGSAFPLRERLTYPLRGRDLVSGLPKEVVINDEHVREALSRSIRVIVNNVKTIIEETPPELLSDVMQRGIILAGGGGLIRGLDRLLANQTGIPVRMMEDPLTAVVRGT
;
A
#
# COMPACT_ATOMS: atom_id res chain seq x y z
N GLN A 1 4.09 18.05 -12.90
CA GLN A 1 2.89 18.89 -12.69
C GLN A 1 2.35 18.75 -11.26
N MET A 2 2.20 17.56 -10.72
CA MET A 2 1.61 17.27 -9.40
C MET A 2 2.38 17.91 -8.23
N LEU A 3 3.71 17.71 -8.15
CA LEU A 3 4.56 18.35 -7.12
C LEU A 3 4.44 19.87 -7.13
N ARG A 4 4.43 20.47 -8.32
CA ARG A 4 4.26 21.93 -8.47
C ARG A 4 2.92 22.43 -7.93
N TYR A 5 1.84 21.67 -8.18
CA TYR A 5 0.53 21.97 -7.64
C TYR A 5 0.53 21.94 -6.10
N PHE A 6 1.06 20.90 -5.49
CA PHE A 6 1.09 20.77 -4.02
C PHE A 6 2.00 21.82 -3.37
N ILE A 7 3.19 22.05 -3.92
CA ILE A 7 4.10 23.08 -3.40
C ILE A 7 3.45 24.47 -3.48
N HIS A 8 2.75 24.78 -4.58
CA HIS A 8 1.98 26.02 -4.70
C HIS A 8 0.82 26.09 -3.71
N LYS A 9 0.08 25.00 -3.52
CA LYS A 9 -1.08 24.94 -2.63
C LYS A 9 -0.70 25.17 -1.16
N VAL A 10 0.42 24.61 -0.72
CA VAL A 10 0.93 24.79 0.64
C VAL A 10 1.53 26.18 0.85
N ASN A 11 2.05 26.79 -0.21
CA ASN A 11 2.78 28.07 -0.16
C ASN A 11 1.88 29.26 -0.51
N GLN A 12 0.59 29.22 -0.18
CA GLN A 12 -0.34 30.33 -0.42
C GLN A 12 -0.14 31.45 0.61
N GLY A 13 0.15 32.68 0.14
CA GLY A 13 0.27 33.86 1.00
C GLY A 13 0.88 35.04 0.26
N ARG A 14 0.76 36.26 0.84
CA ARG A 14 1.16 37.55 0.24
C ARG A 14 2.67 37.60 -0.15
N PHE A 15 3.50 36.68 0.42
CA PHE A 15 4.94 36.54 0.16
C PHE A 15 5.33 35.13 -0.31
N ALA A 16 4.41 34.39 -0.90
CA ALA A 16 4.61 33.01 -1.37
C ALA A 16 5.81 32.86 -2.33
N PHE A 17 6.07 33.86 -3.17
CA PHE A 17 7.16 33.85 -4.14
C PHE A 17 8.56 33.94 -3.49
N LEU A 18 8.66 34.45 -2.25
CA LEU A 18 9.90 34.56 -1.49
C LEU A 18 10.19 33.33 -0.62
N ARG A 19 9.17 32.49 -0.35
CA ARG A 19 9.27 31.33 0.51
C ARG A 19 9.30 30.06 -0.32
N ARG A 20 10.46 29.45 -0.47
CA ARG A 20 10.63 28.14 -1.05
C ARG A 20 10.64 27.10 0.08
N PRO A 21 9.70 26.11 0.11
CA PRO A 21 9.64 25.13 1.18
C PRO A 21 10.80 24.12 1.08
N ARG A 22 11.16 23.53 2.21
CA ARG A 22 11.86 22.25 2.26
C ARG A 22 10.81 21.14 2.05
N VAL A 23 11.14 20.14 1.28
CA VAL A 23 10.22 19.04 0.96
C VAL A 23 10.91 17.73 1.35
N LEU A 24 10.21 16.88 2.08
CA LEU A 24 10.58 15.49 2.32
C LEU A 24 9.64 14.60 1.52
N ILE A 25 10.19 13.65 0.76
CA ILE A 25 9.44 12.82 -0.19
C ILE A 25 9.71 11.37 0.14
N GLY A 26 8.62 10.60 0.39
CA GLY A 26 8.68 9.14 0.48
C GLY A 26 8.97 8.55 -0.91
N ILE A 27 9.86 7.59 -0.95
CA ILE A 27 10.21 6.81 -2.14
C ILE A 27 10.20 5.33 -1.82
N PRO A 28 9.78 4.45 -2.77
CA PRO A 28 9.90 3.01 -2.60
C PRO A 28 11.34 2.57 -2.36
N SER A 29 11.56 1.51 -1.58
CA SER A 29 12.90 1.02 -1.20
C SER A 29 13.74 0.54 -2.40
N GLY A 30 13.10 0.15 -3.52
CA GLY A 30 13.76 -0.37 -4.72
C GLY A 30 14.17 0.68 -5.76
N VAL A 31 14.13 1.97 -5.43
CA VAL A 31 14.40 3.07 -6.38
C VAL A 31 15.91 3.21 -6.65
N THR A 32 16.27 3.31 -7.93
CA THR A 32 17.66 3.50 -8.38
C THR A 32 18.17 4.91 -8.07
N GLU A 33 19.50 5.10 -8.01
CA GLU A 33 20.10 6.42 -7.79
C GLU A 33 19.73 7.44 -8.88
N VAL A 34 19.48 6.98 -10.11
CA VAL A 34 19.01 7.85 -11.20
C VAL A 34 17.59 8.35 -10.93
N GLU A 35 16.71 7.46 -10.49
CA GLU A 35 15.34 7.81 -10.13
C GLU A 35 15.30 8.73 -8.90
N LYS A 36 16.13 8.48 -7.88
CA LYS A 36 16.26 9.38 -6.71
C LYS A 36 16.64 10.79 -7.14
N ARG A 37 17.65 10.94 -8.02
CA ARG A 37 18.04 12.24 -8.56
C ARG A 37 16.91 12.89 -9.34
N ALA A 38 16.21 12.15 -10.18
CA ALA A 38 15.08 12.66 -10.96
C ALA A 38 13.96 13.20 -10.04
N VAL A 39 13.67 12.52 -8.92
CA VAL A 39 12.68 12.98 -7.93
C VAL A 39 13.15 14.29 -7.26
N ILE A 40 14.41 14.38 -6.85
CA ILE A 40 14.98 15.61 -6.26
C ILE A 40 14.92 16.76 -7.26
N GLU A 41 15.35 16.54 -8.50
CA GLU A 41 15.32 17.56 -9.57
C GLU A 41 13.88 17.99 -9.86
N ALA A 42 12.94 17.06 -9.92
CA ALA A 42 11.52 17.38 -10.12
C ALA A 42 10.95 18.25 -8.99
N ALA A 43 11.34 17.99 -7.74
CA ALA A 43 10.93 18.80 -6.59
C ALA A 43 11.56 20.19 -6.62
N MET A 44 12.85 20.30 -6.96
CA MET A 44 13.56 21.58 -7.10
C MET A 44 12.96 22.42 -8.23
N ASN A 45 12.67 21.79 -9.39
CA ASN A 45 12.03 22.44 -10.53
C ASN A 45 10.57 22.84 -10.24
N ALA A 46 9.91 22.16 -9.31
CA ALA A 46 8.59 22.51 -8.83
C ALA A 46 8.57 23.69 -7.86
N GLY A 47 9.75 24.19 -7.41
CA GLY A 47 9.89 25.37 -6.57
C GLY A 47 10.31 25.07 -5.13
N ALA A 48 10.73 23.87 -4.80
CA ALA A 48 11.32 23.55 -3.51
C ALA A 48 12.67 24.28 -3.31
N ARG A 49 13.01 24.63 -2.06
CA ARG A 49 14.33 25.14 -1.69
C ARG A 49 15.33 24.00 -1.52
N GLN A 50 14.87 22.91 -0.93
CA GLN A 50 15.61 21.68 -0.70
C GLN A 50 14.64 20.51 -0.77
N ALA A 51 15.08 19.39 -1.30
CA ALA A 51 14.33 18.15 -1.32
C ALA A 51 15.16 17.05 -0.64
N PHE A 52 14.52 16.32 0.25
CA PHE A 52 15.07 15.16 0.94
C PHE A 52 14.23 13.94 0.59
N LEU A 53 14.85 12.78 0.61
CA LEU A 53 14.18 11.52 0.37
C LEU A 53 14.21 10.67 1.64
N ILE A 54 13.14 9.90 1.83
CA ILE A 54 13.04 8.89 2.89
C ILE A 54 12.41 7.64 2.27
N ASP A 55 12.86 6.46 2.67
CA ASP A 55 12.22 5.23 2.24
C ASP A 55 10.80 5.13 2.81
N GLU A 56 9.82 4.80 1.95
CA GLU A 56 8.40 4.71 2.35
C GLU A 56 8.18 3.82 3.57
N PRO A 57 8.78 2.61 3.68
CA PRO A 57 8.58 1.78 4.87
C PRO A 57 9.19 2.41 6.14
N MET A 58 10.29 3.17 6.03
CA MET A 58 10.83 3.92 7.17
C MET A 58 9.86 5.04 7.59
N ALA A 59 9.33 5.79 6.64
CA ALA A 59 8.33 6.81 6.91
C ALA A 59 7.06 6.19 7.52
N ALA A 60 6.56 5.08 6.97
CA ALA A 60 5.41 4.36 7.53
C ALA A 60 5.66 3.90 8.99
N ALA A 61 6.86 3.40 9.29
CA ALA A 61 7.24 3.00 10.64
C ALA A 61 7.27 4.19 11.63
N ILE A 62 7.84 5.32 11.22
CA ILE A 62 7.82 6.57 12.01
C ILE A 62 6.38 7.05 12.21
N GLY A 63 5.57 7.06 11.14
CA GLY A 63 4.16 7.43 11.20
C GLY A 63 3.33 6.51 12.11
N ALA A 64 3.69 5.24 12.20
CA ALA A 64 3.14 4.26 13.14
C ALA A 64 3.72 4.38 14.56
N ARG A 65 4.61 5.34 14.81
CA ARG A 65 5.30 5.58 16.08
C ARG A 65 6.10 4.38 16.58
N LEU A 66 6.68 3.63 15.68
CA LEU A 66 7.59 2.54 16.06
C LEU A 66 8.92 3.10 16.55
N PRO A 67 9.59 2.44 17.51
CA PRO A 67 10.90 2.87 18.03
C PRO A 67 12.02 2.52 17.04
N VAL A 68 12.02 3.15 15.87
CA VAL A 68 12.92 2.83 14.75
C VAL A 68 14.40 3.05 15.05
N THR A 69 14.73 3.92 16.02
CA THR A 69 16.12 4.24 16.40
C THR A 69 16.71 3.28 17.43
N GLU A 70 15.88 2.45 18.05
CA GLU A 70 16.32 1.46 19.03
C GLU A 70 16.87 0.21 18.35
N SER A 71 17.66 -0.60 19.08
CA SER A 71 18.21 -1.90 18.63
C SER A 71 17.15 -2.99 18.66
N ILE A 72 15.96 -2.74 18.17
CA ILE A 72 14.79 -3.62 18.19
C ILE A 72 14.29 -3.81 16.75
N GLY A 73 13.95 -5.05 16.39
CA GLY A 73 13.35 -5.36 15.10
C GLY A 73 11.91 -4.86 15.01
N ASN A 74 11.63 -3.98 14.03
CA ASN A 74 10.30 -3.48 13.72
C ASN A 74 9.95 -3.86 12.28
N MET A 75 8.86 -4.60 12.07
CA MET A 75 8.42 -4.99 10.73
C MET A 75 7.17 -4.23 10.31
N VAL A 76 7.24 -3.66 9.11
CA VAL A 76 6.15 -2.90 8.49
C VAL A 76 5.83 -3.48 7.12
N ILE A 77 4.54 -3.57 6.81
CA ILE A 77 4.01 -3.86 5.48
C ILE A 77 3.15 -2.67 5.09
N ASP A 78 3.55 -1.93 4.07
CA ASP A 78 2.80 -0.81 3.51
C ASP A 78 2.27 -1.18 2.13
N ILE A 79 0.95 -1.31 2.00
CA ILE A 79 0.28 -1.67 0.75
C ILE A 79 -0.41 -0.41 0.20
N GLY A 80 0.27 0.25 -0.73
CA GLY A 80 -0.21 1.44 -1.41
C GLY A 80 -1.16 1.15 -2.58
N GLY A 81 -1.26 2.10 -3.51
CA GLY A 81 -1.95 1.92 -4.80
C GLY A 81 -1.09 1.12 -5.78
N GLY A 82 0.13 1.58 -6.06
CA GLY A 82 1.02 0.98 -7.06
C GLY A 82 2.08 0.03 -6.50
N THR A 83 2.47 0.16 -5.24
CA THR A 83 3.52 -0.65 -4.61
C THR A 83 3.12 -1.21 -3.26
N THR A 84 3.69 -2.36 -2.92
CA THR A 84 3.72 -2.92 -1.58
C THR A 84 5.16 -2.94 -1.10
N GLU A 85 5.41 -2.25 0.00
CA GLU A 85 6.70 -2.17 0.67
C GLU A 85 6.67 -3.05 1.93
N ILE A 86 7.65 -3.94 2.04
CA ILE A 86 7.82 -4.83 3.20
C ILE A 86 9.22 -4.59 3.74
N ALA A 87 9.35 -4.23 5.00
CA ALA A 87 10.67 -3.96 5.58
C ALA A 87 10.77 -4.32 7.05
N VAL A 88 11.98 -4.72 7.45
CA VAL A 88 12.42 -4.82 8.84
C VAL A 88 13.40 -3.68 9.11
N ILE A 89 13.14 -2.93 10.18
CA ILE A 89 13.83 -1.70 10.54
C ILE A 89 14.41 -1.85 11.94
N SER A 90 15.66 -1.43 12.12
CA SER A 90 16.33 -1.38 13.42
C SER A 90 17.45 -0.34 13.39
N LEU A 91 17.78 0.29 14.53
CA LEU A 91 18.87 1.27 14.67
C LEU A 91 18.83 2.41 13.64
N GLY A 92 17.64 2.86 13.27
CA GLY A 92 17.44 3.95 12.30
C GLY A 92 17.70 3.55 10.85
N GLY A 93 17.90 2.26 10.56
CA GLY A 93 18.17 1.74 9.22
C GLY A 93 17.20 0.65 8.79
N VAL A 94 17.03 0.49 7.48
CA VAL A 94 16.34 -0.65 6.88
C VAL A 94 17.32 -1.82 6.82
N VAL A 95 17.00 -2.92 7.49
CA VAL A 95 17.85 -4.12 7.58
C VAL A 95 17.59 -5.05 6.40
N VAL A 96 16.31 -5.34 6.17
CA VAL A 96 15.83 -6.15 5.02
C VAL A 96 14.61 -5.45 4.46
N SER A 97 14.49 -5.35 3.14
CA SER A 97 13.30 -4.81 2.50
C SER A 97 13.02 -5.44 1.15
N ARG A 98 11.76 -5.36 0.76
CA ARG A 98 11.31 -5.74 -0.57
C ARG A 98 10.19 -4.83 -1.05
N SER A 99 10.34 -4.32 -2.26
CA SER A 99 9.33 -3.54 -2.97
C SER A 99 8.69 -4.39 -4.07
N LEU A 100 7.37 -4.40 -4.12
CA LEU A 100 6.58 -5.14 -5.10
C LEU A 100 5.71 -4.18 -5.87
N ARG A 101 5.62 -4.36 -7.19
CA ARG A 101 4.63 -3.65 -8.04
C ARG A 101 3.28 -4.40 -8.08
N ILE A 102 2.86 -4.91 -6.94
CA ILE A 102 1.57 -5.58 -6.74
C ILE A 102 0.94 -4.94 -5.52
N ALA A 103 -0.12 -4.16 -5.75
CA ALA A 103 -0.80 -3.39 -4.72
C ALA A 103 -2.26 -3.10 -5.13
N GLY A 104 -2.83 -1.98 -4.69
CA GLY A 104 -4.24 -1.65 -4.91
C GLY A 104 -4.69 -1.63 -6.35
N ASP A 105 -3.84 -1.16 -7.27
CA ASP A 105 -4.15 -1.04 -8.70
C ASP A 105 -4.18 -2.42 -9.38
N GLU A 106 -3.20 -3.29 -9.12
CA GLU A 106 -3.21 -4.68 -9.61
C GLU A 106 -4.43 -5.44 -9.08
N MET A 107 -4.84 -5.18 -7.83
CA MET A 107 -6.06 -5.74 -7.26
C MET A 107 -7.32 -5.27 -7.99
N ASN A 108 -7.37 -4.02 -8.46
CA ASN A 108 -8.47 -3.52 -9.29
C ASN A 108 -8.50 -4.26 -10.64
N GLU A 109 -7.33 -4.44 -11.27
CA GLU A 109 -7.21 -5.21 -12.51
C GLU A 109 -7.63 -6.67 -12.35
N ASP A 110 -7.28 -7.31 -11.24
CA ASP A 110 -7.72 -8.67 -10.91
C ASP A 110 -9.26 -8.75 -10.82
N ILE A 111 -9.93 -7.76 -10.21
CA ILE A 111 -11.40 -7.70 -10.14
C ILE A 111 -11.99 -7.47 -11.53
N VAL A 112 -11.44 -6.55 -12.34
CA VAL A 112 -11.89 -6.32 -13.73
C VAL A 112 -11.81 -7.60 -14.55
N ARG A 113 -10.67 -8.30 -14.44
CA ARG A 113 -10.44 -9.58 -15.13
C ARG A 113 -11.44 -10.65 -14.69
N TYR A 114 -11.63 -10.82 -13.40
CA TYR A 114 -12.58 -11.77 -12.83
C TYR A 114 -14.03 -11.48 -13.30
N CYS A 115 -14.45 -10.21 -13.26
CA CYS A 115 -15.78 -9.81 -13.72
C CYS A 115 -15.99 -10.11 -15.21
N ARG A 116 -14.95 -9.93 -16.02
CA ARG A 116 -15.00 -10.26 -17.44
C ARG A 116 -15.12 -11.76 -17.67
N ASP A 117 -14.33 -12.56 -16.97
CA ASP A 117 -14.19 -13.99 -17.23
C ASP A 117 -15.37 -14.78 -16.63
N GLU A 118 -15.87 -14.42 -15.45
CA GLU A 118 -16.95 -15.14 -14.77
C GLU A 118 -18.35 -14.64 -15.11
N PHE A 119 -18.49 -13.31 -15.32
CA PHE A 119 -19.81 -12.71 -15.52
C PHE A 119 -20.04 -12.15 -16.92
N ASN A 120 -19.05 -12.21 -17.81
CA ASN A 120 -19.07 -11.58 -19.13
C ASN A 120 -19.50 -10.11 -19.07
N ILE A 121 -19.00 -9.38 -18.06
CA ILE A 121 -19.30 -7.98 -17.85
C ILE A 121 -18.00 -7.16 -17.86
N LEU A 122 -17.97 -6.09 -18.65
CA LEU A 122 -16.88 -5.14 -18.67
C LEU A 122 -17.18 -4.00 -17.71
N VAL A 123 -16.29 -3.85 -16.72
CA VAL A 123 -16.33 -2.77 -15.73
C VAL A 123 -15.07 -1.91 -15.83
N GLY A 124 -15.18 -0.65 -15.42
CA GLY A 124 -14.03 0.25 -15.34
C GLY A 124 -13.27 0.08 -14.03
N GLU A 125 -12.02 0.57 -14.02
CA GLU A 125 -11.13 0.52 -12.86
C GLU A 125 -11.74 1.16 -11.61
N ARG A 126 -12.39 2.32 -11.75
CA ARG A 126 -13.10 2.99 -10.64
C ARG A 126 -14.19 2.11 -10.02
N THR A 127 -14.97 1.41 -10.86
CA THR A 127 -16.00 0.48 -10.37
C THR A 127 -15.36 -0.71 -9.63
N ALA A 128 -14.23 -1.22 -10.13
CA ALA A 128 -13.48 -2.28 -9.46
C ALA A 128 -12.94 -1.82 -8.10
N GLU A 129 -12.46 -0.59 -8.00
CA GLU A 129 -12.03 0.00 -6.73
C GLU A 129 -13.20 0.16 -5.76
N ASP A 130 -14.35 0.67 -6.21
CA ASP A 130 -15.55 0.79 -5.38
C ASP A 130 -15.99 -0.59 -4.85
N VAL A 131 -15.95 -1.64 -5.68
CA VAL A 131 -16.22 -3.03 -5.30
C VAL A 131 -15.20 -3.53 -4.26
N LYS A 132 -13.91 -3.33 -4.51
CA LYS A 132 -12.83 -3.71 -3.58
C LYS A 132 -13.03 -3.10 -2.20
N ILE A 133 -13.33 -1.81 -2.14
CA ILE A 133 -13.57 -1.08 -0.89
C ILE A 133 -14.86 -1.59 -0.21
N ALA A 134 -15.93 -1.79 -0.97
CA ALA A 134 -17.24 -2.16 -0.42
C ALA A 134 -17.28 -3.58 0.14
N ILE A 135 -16.75 -4.56 -0.61
CA ILE A 135 -16.92 -5.99 -0.29
C ILE A 135 -15.61 -6.81 -0.39
N GLY A 136 -14.46 -6.17 -0.63
CA GLY A 136 -13.16 -6.86 -0.70
C GLY A 136 -12.77 -7.52 0.62
N SER A 137 -12.34 -8.78 0.54
CA SER A 137 -11.86 -9.53 1.69
C SER A 137 -10.72 -10.48 1.30
N ALA A 138 -9.79 -10.68 2.23
CA ALA A 138 -8.70 -11.64 2.11
C ALA A 138 -8.97 -12.92 2.91
N PHE A 139 -10.00 -12.90 3.77
CA PHE A 139 -10.36 -13.99 4.66
C PHE A 139 -11.88 -14.17 4.68
N PRO A 140 -12.41 -15.39 4.87
CA PRO A 140 -13.84 -15.61 4.96
C PRO A 140 -14.51 -14.72 6.01
N LEU A 141 -15.58 -14.03 5.60
CA LEU A 141 -16.33 -13.15 6.49
C LEU A 141 -17.43 -13.94 7.22
N ARG A 142 -17.87 -13.43 8.37
CA ARG A 142 -19.00 -14.04 9.12
C ARG A 142 -20.33 -13.82 8.40
N GLU A 143 -20.49 -12.63 7.80
CA GLU A 143 -21.68 -12.24 7.05
C GLU A 143 -21.29 -12.03 5.59
N ARG A 144 -22.11 -12.53 4.69
CA ARG A 144 -21.89 -12.35 3.25
C ARG A 144 -22.21 -10.92 2.85
N LEU A 145 -21.25 -10.26 2.24
CA LEU A 145 -21.41 -8.93 1.66
C LEU A 145 -21.75 -9.06 0.18
N THR A 146 -22.63 -8.21 -0.32
CA THR A 146 -23.03 -8.18 -1.73
C THR A 146 -22.91 -6.79 -2.31
N TYR A 147 -22.72 -6.69 -3.63
CA TYR A 147 -22.61 -5.44 -4.36
C TYR A 147 -23.29 -5.54 -5.73
N PRO A 148 -24.17 -4.58 -6.10
CA PRO A 148 -24.78 -4.53 -7.43
C PRO A 148 -23.76 -3.96 -8.42
N LEU A 149 -23.14 -4.83 -9.18
CA LEU A 149 -22.12 -4.48 -10.18
C LEU A 149 -22.79 -4.12 -11.49
N ARG A 150 -22.50 -2.93 -12.03
CA ARG A 150 -23.01 -2.43 -13.29
C ARG A 150 -21.89 -2.25 -14.30
N GLY A 151 -22.16 -2.69 -15.53
CA GLY A 151 -21.18 -2.60 -16.60
C GLY A 151 -21.80 -2.88 -17.95
N ARG A 152 -20.96 -3.14 -18.95
CA ARG A 152 -21.38 -3.51 -20.29
C ARG A 152 -21.30 -5.03 -20.47
N ASP A 153 -22.39 -5.65 -20.87
CA ASP A 153 -22.39 -7.05 -21.29
C ASP A 153 -21.51 -7.26 -22.51
N LEU A 154 -20.61 -8.21 -22.46
CA LEU A 154 -19.64 -8.48 -23.52
C LEU A 154 -20.25 -9.24 -24.70
N VAL A 155 -21.41 -9.85 -24.52
CA VAL A 155 -22.10 -10.60 -25.58
C VAL A 155 -23.04 -9.69 -26.37
N SER A 156 -23.89 -8.95 -25.67
CA SER A 156 -24.89 -8.07 -26.29
C SER A 156 -24.43 -6.65 -26.53
N GLY A 157 -23.38 -6.20 -25.83
CA GLY A 157 -22.91 -4.81 -25.84
C GLY A 157 -23.77 -3.84 -25.02
N LEU A 158 -24.86 -4.32 -24.42
CA LEU A 158 -25.85 -3.52 -23.69
C LEU A 158 -25.48 -3.35 -22.21
N PRO A 159 -26.09 -2.39 -21.49
CA PRO A 159 -25.95 -2.31 -20.03
C PRO A 159 -26.41 -3.60 -19.33
N LYS A 160 -25.63 -4.05 -18.35
CA LYS A 160 -25.91 -5.26 -17.55
C LYS A 160 -25.67 -4.95 -16.08
N GLU A 161 -26.49 -5.53 -15.23
CA GLU A 161 -26.29 -5.54 -13.79
C GLU A 161 -26.23 -7.00 -13.28
N VAL A 162 -25.26 -7.28 -12.41
CA VAL A 162 -25.12 -8.56 -11.71
C VAL A 162 -24.85 -8.31 -10.24
N VAL A 163 -25.34 -9.19 -9.36
CA VAL A 163 -25.01 -9.13 -7.94
C VAL A 163 -23.79 -10.01 -7.68
N ILE A 164 -22.70 -9.39 -7.23
CA ILE A 164 -21.50 -10.11 -6.81
C ILE A 164 -21.39 -10.09 -5.28
N ASN A 165 -20.56 -10.95 -4.72
CA ASN A 165 -20.37 -11.08 -3.28
C ASN A 165 -18.88 -11.09 -2.90
N ASP A 166 -18.60 -11.05 -1.59
CA ASP A 166 -17.24 -11.03 -1.04
C ASP A 166 -16.43 -12.29 -1.40
N GLU A 167 -17.06 -13.44 -1.65
CA GLU A 167 -16.36 -14.66 -2.09
C GLU A 167 -15.80 -14.49 -3.50
N HIS A 168 -16.60 -13.93 -4.41
CA HIS A 168 -16.15 -13.63 -5.78
C HIS A 168 -14.95 -12.66 -5.76
N VAL A 169 -15.04 -11.61 -4.94
CA VAL A 169 -13.93 -10.63 -4.84
C VAL A 169 -12.71 -11.25 -4.19
N ARG A 170 -12.88 -12.08 -3.16
CA ARG A 170 -11.74 -12.79 -2.53
C ARG A 170 -11.06 -13.74 -3.50
N GLU A 171 -11.82 -14.43 -4.34
CA GLU A 171 -11.28 -15.28 -5.40
C GLU A 171 -10.49 -14.45 -6.41
N ALA A 172 -11.06 -13.35 -6.90
CA ALA A 172 -10.38 -12.42 -7.80
C ALA A 172 -9.03 -11.94 -7.23
N LEU A 173 -9.00 -11.54 -5.96
CA LEU A 173 -7.81 -11.01 -5.28
C LEU A 173 -6.79 -12.09 -4.89
N SER A 174 -7.13 -13.38 -4.99
CA SER A 174 -6.33 -14.49 -4.46
C SER A 174 -4.90 -14.53 -5.00
N ARG A 175 -4.71 -14.16 -6.27
CA ARG A 175 -3.39 -14.11 -6.92
C ARG A 175 -2.49 -13.05 -6.31
N SER A 176 -2.95 -11.79 -6.30
CA SER A 176 -2.19 -10.65 -5.78
C SER A 176 -1.89 -10.80 -4.29
N ILE A 177 -2.87 -11.20 -3.50
CA ILE A 177 -2.71 -11.45 -2.07
C ILE A 177 -1.68 -12.56 -1.81
N ARG A 178 -1.71 -13.66 -2.57
CA ARG A 178 -0.74 -14.76 -2.44
C ARG A 178 0.69 -14.31 -2.70
N VAL A 179 0.90 -13.45 -3.69
CA VAL A 179 2.23 -12.91 -3.98
C VAL A 179 2.72 -12.05 -2.82
N ILE A 180 1.87 -11.18 -2.27
CA ILE A 180 2.21 -10.38 -1.09
C ILE A 180 2.59 -11.28 0.10
N VAL A 181 1.75 -12.26 0.44
CA VAL A 181 1.99 -13.21 1.54
C VAL A 181 3.32 -13.95 1.38
N ASN A 182 3.62 -14.43 0.18
CA ASN A 182 4.88 -15.14 -0.07
C ASN A 182 6.10 -14.23 0.13
N ASN A 183 6.02 -12.98 -0.30
CA ASN A 183 7.12 -12.03 -0.10
C ASN A 183 7.27 -11.61 1.37
N VAL A 184 6.18 -11.53 2.13
CA VAL A 184 6.24 -11.35 3.59
C VAL A 184 7.01 -12.52 4.24
N LYS A 185 6.70 -13.77 3.85
CA LYS A 185 7.44 -14.96 4.34
C LYS A 185 8.92 -14.90 3.99
N THR A 186 9.25 -14.52 2.76
CA THR A 186 10.64 -14.39 2.35
C THR A 186 11.39 -13.34 3.17
N ILE A 187 10.79 -12.18 3.46
CA ILE A 187 11.41 -11.17 4.34
C ILE A 187 11.62 -11.71 5.76
N ILE A 188 10.67 -12.49 6.29
CA ILE A 188 10.82 -13.14 7.61
C ILE A 188 11.99 -14.11 7.59
N GLU A 189 12.15 -14.92 6.54
CA GLU A 189 13.26 -15.87 6.37
C GLU A 189 14.62 -15.17 6.23
N GLU A 190 14.67 -14.01 5.57
CA GLU A 190 15.88 -13.21 5.39
C GLU A 190 16.24 -12.35 6.62
N THR A 191 15.33 -12.24 7.59
CA THR A 191 15.51 -11.41 8.79
C THR A 191 16.48 -12.08 9.78
N PRO A 192 17.49 -11.33 10.31
CA PRO A 192 18.36 -11.86 11.36
C PRO A 192 17.57 -12.39 12.56
N PRO A 193 17.98 -13.54 13.17
CA PRO A 193 17.21 -14.21 14.22
C PRO A 193 16.88 -13.34 15.43
N GLU A 194 17.80 -12.45 15.83
CA GLU A 194 17.61 -11.53 16.95
C GLU A 194 16.46 -10.55 16.68
N LEU A 195 16.44 -9.96 15.49
CA LEU A 195 15.39 -9.03 15.08
C LEU A 195 14.07 -9.75 14.82
N LEU A 196 14.13 -10.98 14.31
CA LEU A 196 12.93 -11.81 14.13
C LEU A 196 12.25 -12.11 15.46
N SER A 197 13.03 -12.39 16.51
CA SER A 197 12.50 -12.57 17.87
C SER A 197 11.71 -11.36 18.36
N ASP A 198 12.21 -10.15 18.08
CA ASP A 198 11.51 -8.90 18.40
C ASP A 198 10.21 -8.78 17.61
N VAL A 199 10.25 -9.06 16.31
CA VAL A 199 9.06 -9.00 15.42
C VAL A 199 8.00 -10.02 15.88
N MET A 200 8.39 -11.21 16.30
CA MET A 200 7.46 -12.21 16.84
C MET A 200 6.73 -11.72 18.09
N GLN A 201 7.41 -11.00 18.97
CA GLN A 201 6.84 -10.46 20.20
C GLN A 201 5.97 -9.21 19.96
N ARG A 202 6.43 -8.30 19.10
CA ARG A 202 5.80 -6.99 18.87
C ARG A 202 4.73 -7.03 17.79
N GLY A 203 4.85 -8.00 16.88
CA GLY A 203 3.98 -8.14 15.72
C GLY A 203 4.41 -7.28 14.53
N ILE A 204 3.71 -7.48 13.42
CA ILE A 204 3.88 -6.77 12.16
C ILE A 204 2.88 -5.62 12.10
N ILE A 205 3.30 -4.45 11.67
CA ILE A 205 2.42 -3.30 11.42
C ILE A 205 2.01 -3.28 9.95
N LEU A 206 0.70 -3.24 9.72
CA LEU A 206 0.10 -3.13 8.39
C LEU A 206 -0.35 -1.69 8.15
N ALA A 207 0.13 -1.09 7.07
CA ALA A 207 -0.12 0.27 6.63
C ALA A 207 -0.63 0.31 5.18
N GLY A 208 -0.97 1.50 4.71
CA GLY A 208 -1.45 1.73 3.35
C GLY A 208 -2.93 1.38 3.13
N GLY A 209 -3.49 1.90 2.04
CA GLY A 209 -4.90 1.71 1.70
C GLY A 209 -5.26 0.26 1.36
N GLY A 210 -4.33 -0.49 0.72
CA GLY A 210 -4.51 -1.90 0.43
C GLY A 210 -4.56 -2.78 1.68
N GLY A 211 -3.92 -2.33 2.77
CA GLY A 211 -3.99 -2.99 4.06
C GLY A 211 -5.40 -3.05 4.65
N LEU A 212 -6.30 -2.15 4.24
CA LEU A 212 -7.69 -2.09 4.70
C LEU A 212 -8.58 -3.23 4.14
N ILE A 213 -8.07 -4.08 3.27
CA ILE A 213 -8.81 -5.26 2.81
C ILE A 213 -9.17 -6.14 4.01
N ARG A 214 -10.47 -6.43 4.15
CA ARG A 214 -11.01 -7.14 5.32
C ARG A 214 -10.34 -8.49 5.53
N GLY A 215 -9.82 -8.71 6.74
CA GLY A 215 -9.20 -9.96 7.14
C GLY A 215 -7.81 -10.23 6.55
N LEU A 216 -7.18 -9.24 5.91
CA LEU A 216 -5.80 -9.37 5.43
C LEU A 216 -4.82 -9.52 6.61
N ASP A 217 -5.05 -8.79 7.68
CA ASP A 217 -4.34 -8.93 8.96
C ASP A 217 -4.39 -10.36 9.50
N ARG A 218 -5.59 -10.97 9.51
CA ARG A 218 -5.80 -12.36 9.95
C ARG A 218 -5.13 -13.36 9.03
N LEU A 219 -5.24 -13.14 7.71
CA LEU A 219 -4.58 -14.01 6.74
C LEU A 219 -3.06 -14.00 6.93
N LEU A 220 -2.46 -12.81 7.02
CA LEU A 220 -1.04 -12.64 7.25
C LEU A 220 -0.61 -13.29 8.58
N ALA A 221 -1.35 -13.05 9.67
CA ALA A 221 -1.06 -13.66 10.96
C ALA A 221 -1.12 -15.19 10.91
N ASN A 222 -2.14 -15.76 10.25
CA ASN A 222 -2.27 -17.21 10.09
C ASN A 222 -1.15 -17.82 9.24
N GLN A 223 -0.68 -17.08 8.24
CA GLN A 223 0.32 -17.57 7.29
C GLN A 223 1.76 -17.44 7.81
N THR A 224 2.01 -16.51 8.72
CA THR A 224 3.35 -16.22 9.27
C THR A 224 3.53 -16.71 10.71
N GLY A 225 2.45 -16.94 11.44
CA GLY A 225 2.49 -17.22 12.88
C GLY A 225 2.81 -15.99 13.73
N ILE A 226 2.90 -14.79 13.14
CA ILE A 226 3.23 -13.53 13.81
C ILE A 226 1.98 -12.67 13.91
N PRO A 227 1.68 -12.04 15.07
CA PRO A 227 0.57 -11.10 15.18
C PRO A 227 0.69 -9.95 14.18
N VAL A 228 -0.40 -9.61 13.49
CA VAL A 228 -0.44 -8.48 12.54
C VAL A 228 -1.47 -7.48 13.04
N ARG A 229 -1.08 -6.22 13.07
CA ARG A 229 -1.94 -5.13 13.53
C ARG A 229 -2.01 -4.03 12.47
N MET A 230 -3.22 -3.59 12.15
CA MET A 230 -3.43 -2.40 11.36
C MET A 230 -3.04 -1.17 12.20
N MET A 231 -2.31 -0.23 11.60
CA MET A 231 -2.09 1.06 12.23
C MET A 231 -3.40 1.89 12.29
N GLU A 232 -3.44 2.88 13.17
CA GLU A 232 -4.66 3.66 13.47
C GLU A 232 -5.20 4.42 12.24
N ASP A 233 -4.30 4.96 11.41
CA ASP A 233 -4.67 5.68 10.18
C ASP A 233 -3.73 5.27 9.03
N PRO A 234 -4.01 4.14 8.39
CA PRO A 234 -3.08 3.53 7.43
C PRO A 234 -2.89 4.34 6.15
N LEU A 235 -3.87 5.16 5.75
CA LEU A 235 -3.77 6.00 4.55
C LEU A 235 -2.80 7.16 4.71
N THR A 236 -2.50 7.59 5.93
CA THR A 236 -1.60 8.71 6.21
C THR A 236 -0.27 8.28 6.81
N ALA A 237 0.01 6.98 6.85
CA ALA A 237 1.22 6.40 7.43
C ALA A 237 2.50 7.12 6.99
N VAL A 238 2.77 7.13 5.70
CA VAL A 238 3.97 7.72 5.10
C VAL A 238 4.02 9.22 5.35
N VAL A 239 2.91 9.95 5.14
CA VAL A 239 2.89 11.41 5.32
C VAL A 239 3.07 11.85 6.77
N ARG A 240 2.71 11.01 7.74
CA ARG A 240 2.95 11.28 9.18
C ARG A 240 4.41 11.03 9.57
N GLY A 241 5.12 10.20 8.84
CA GLY A 241 6.53 9.90 9.07
C GLY A 241 7.49 10.80 8.28
N THR A 242 6.95 11.62 7.37
CA THR A 242 7.69 12.66 6.65
C THR A 242 7.50 14.02 7.30
#